data_07b65ead87b95d1ea14e15c31693694d
#
_entry.id   07b65ead87b95d1ea14e15c31693694d
#
_cell.length_a   1.000
_cell.length_b   1.000
_cell.length_c   1.000
_cell.angle_alpha   90.00
_cell.angle_beta   90.00
_cell.angle_gamma   90.00
#
_symmetry.space_group_name_H-M   'P 1'
#
loop_
_entity.id
_entity.type
_entity.pdbx_description
1 polymer ?
#
loop_
_entity_poly.entity_id
_entity_poly.type
_entity_poly.pdbx_seq_one_letter_code
_entity_poly.pdbx_strand_id
1 'polypeptide(L)'
;MKLGNEYKDLKVYPQDLPEKYDEDDEELRNYVVVMIADEDVVDDEWRVEVHFSINIEDMDKDHSGWTNVMYLMNEIYMHFIKEGIVGRHTRMEREAHKRFNQNVLYPYFESDLITFWRLPTPHEEFDEMEVSI
;
A
#
# COMPACT_ATOMS: atom_id res chain seq x y z
N MET A 1 -12.09 -0.52 -3.77
CA MET A 1 -11.75 -1.75 -3.03
C MET A 1 -12.63 -1.85 -1.79
N LYS A 2 -13.21 -3.01 -1.58
CA LYS A 2 -14.11 -3.22 -0.45
C LYS A 2 -13.36 -3.90 0.69
N LEU A 3 -13.08 -3.14 1.74
CA LEU A 3 -12.44 -3.66 2.94
C LEU A 3 -13.48 -4.27 3.88
N GLY A 4 -13.03 -5.12 4.80
CA GLY A 4 -13.92 -5.78 5.74
C GLY A 4 -14.72 -4.81 6.60
N ASN A 5 -15.83 -5.30 7.15
CA ASN A 5 -16.76 -4.46 7.93
C ASN A 5 -16.14 -3.84 9.18
N GLU A 6 -15.08 -4.41 9.71
CA GLU A 6 -14.44 -3.96 10.95
C GLU A 6 -13.69 -2.64 10.78
N TYR A 7 -13.27 -2.31 9.56
CA TYR A 7 -12.49 -1.11 9.27
C TYR A 7 -13.15 -0.24 8.22
N LYS A 8 -14.47 -0.01 8.37
CA LYS A 8 -15.26 0.80 7.44
C LYS A 8 -14.70 2.19 7.23
N ASP A 9 -14.09 2.74 8.27
CA ASP A 9 -13.60 4.11 8.27
C ASP A 9 -12.10 4.18 8.00
N LEU A 10 -11.53 3.09 7.48
CA LEU A 10 -10.12 3.05 7.13
C LEU A 10 -9.84 4.06 6.03
N LYS A 11 -8.97 5.02 6.30
CA LYS A 11 -8.60 6.06 5.36
C LYS A 11 -7.30 5.72 4.65
N VAL A 12 -7.18 6.15 3.40
CA VAL A 12 -5.99 5.90 2.58
C VAL A 12 -5.35 7.23 2.21
N TYR A 13 -4.06 7.36 2.52
CA TYR A 13 -3.29 8.56 2.24
C TYR A 13 -2.14 8.25 1.30
N PRO A 14 -1.93 9.06 0.24
CA PRO A 14 -0.77 8.89 -0.63
C PRO A 14 0.48 9.52 -0.01
N GLN A 15 1.58 8.81 -0.03
CA GLN A 15 2.93 9.22 0.39
C GLN A 15 3.07 9.55 1.88
N ASP A 16 2.35 10.50 2.40
CA ASP A 16 2.50 10.98 3.77
C ASP A 16 1.14 11.15 4.46
N LEU A 17 1.18 11.09 5.78
CA LEU A 17 0.02 11.46 6.57
C LEU A 17 -0.19 12.97 6.51
N PRO A 18 -1.46 13.43 6.59
CA PRO A 18 -1.71 14.86 6.72
C PRO A 18 -1.11 15.37 8.02
N GLU A 19 -0.76 16.66 8.03
CA GLU A 19 -0.22 17.30 9.21
C GLU A 19 -1.22 17.21 10.38
N LYS A 20 -0.70 16.80 11.53
CA LYS A 20 -1.53 16.58 12.71
C LYS A 20 -1.46 17.81 13.61
N TYR A 21 -2.58 18.53 13.73
CA TYR A 21 -2.68 19.70 14.58
C TYR A 21 -3.15 19.39 16.00
N ASP A 22 -3.80 18.25 16.20
CA ASP A 22 -4.35 17.82 17.48
C ASP A 22 -3.93 16.38 17.76
N GLU A 23 -3.36 16.14 18.94
CA GLU A 23 -2.94 14.81 19.35
C GLU A 23 -4.11 13.83 19.48
N ASP A 24 -5.31 14.36 19.69
CA ASP A 24 -6.53 13.57 19.83
C ASP A 24 -7.27 13.37 18.49
N ASP A 25 -6.62 13.62 17.38
CA ASP A 25 -7.24 13.47 16.07
C ASP A 25 -7.49 11.99 15.77
N GLU A 26 -8.74 11.56 15.95
CA GLU A 26 -9.15 10.17 15.74
C GLU A 26 -9.06 9.74 14.29
N GLU A 27 -9.05 10.69 13.35
CA GLU A 27 -8.95 10.36 11.93
C GLU A 27 -7.65 9.68 11.57
N LEU A 28 -6.62 9.80 12.40
CA LEU A 28 -5.32 9.19 12.16
C LEU A 28 -5.12 7.86 12.90
N ARG A 29 -6.19 7.22 13.39
CA ARG A 29 -6.09 5.96 14.13
C ARG A 29 -6.14 4.73 13.25
N ASN A 30 -6.96 4.75 12.20
CA ASN A 30 -7.11 3.63 11.27
C ASN A 30 -6.86 4.15 9.87
N TYR A 31 -5.69 3.83 9.33
CA TYR A 31 -5.31 4.38 8.04
C TYR A 31 -4.31 3.48 7.32
N VAL A 32 -4.25 3.69 6.02
CA VAL A 32 -3.23 3.09 5.15
C VAL A 32 -2.51 4.22 4.44
N VAL A 33 -1.18 4.21 4.50
CA VAL A 33 -0.36 5.12 3.70
C VAL A 33 0.22 4.32 2.53
N VAL A 34 0.02 4.82 1.33
CA VAL A 34 0.57 4.21 0.12
C VAL A 34 1.80 5.00 -0.29
N MET A 35 2.96 4.36 -0.22
CA MET A 35 4.24 5.04 -0.46
C MET A 35 5.02 4.39 -1.59
N ILE A 36 5.57 5.22 -2.47
CA ILE A 36 6.59 4.77 -3.40
C ILE A 36 7.91 4.78 -2.63
N ALA A 37 8.52 3.62 -2.49
CA ALA A 37 9.72 3.45 -1.68
C ALA A 37 10.99 3.37 -2.50
N ASP A 38 10.90 2.78 -3.69
CA ASP A 38 12.09 2.59 -4.53
C ASP A 38 11.68 2.36 -5.97
N GLU A 39 12.62 2.56 -6.88
CA GLU A 39 12.38 2.35 -8.31
C GLU A 39 13.67 1.93 -9.01
N ASP A 40 13.59 0.84 -9.77
CA ASP A 40 14.69 0.29 -10.55
C ASP A 40 14.27 0.06 -11.99
N VAL A 41 15.25 -0.10 -12.87
CA VAL A 41 15.01 -0.58 -14.23
C VAL A 41 15.40 -2.05 -14.30
N VAL A 42 14.46 -2.91 -14.64
CA VAL A 42 14.66 -4.36 -14.72
C VAL A 42 13.99 -4.86 -16.00
N ASP A 43 14.75 -5.54 -16.85
CA ASP A 43 14.25 -6.10 -18.11
C ASP A 43 13.55 -5.04 -18.99
N ASP A 44 14.14 -3.87 -19.10
CA ASP A 44 13.61 -2.73 -19.87
C ASP A 44 12.26 -2.19 -19.35
N GLU A 45 11.90 -2.54 -18.12
CA GLU A 45 10.72 -1.98 -17.46
C GLU A 45 11.12 -1.29 -16.17
N TRP A 46 10.34 -0.32 -15.75
CA TRP A 46 10.50 0.23 -14.42
C TRP A 46 9.85 -0.71 -13.41
N ARG A 47 10.61 -1.05 -12.39
CA ARG A 47 10.13 -1.82 -11.26
C ARG A 47 10.02 -0.89 -10.07
N VAL A 48 8.80 -0.64 -9.61
CA VAL A 48 8.52 0.31 -8.54
C VAL A 48 8.13 -0.47 -7.29
N GLU A 49 8.80 -0.17 -6.20
CA GLU A 49 8.47 -0.74 -4.90
C GLU A 49 7.45 0.17 -4.21
N VAL A 50 6.28 -0.37 -3.90
CA VAL A 50 5.20 0.37 -3.27
C VAL A 50 4.84 -0.29 -1.95
N HIS A 51 4.85 0.48 -0.88
CA HIS A 51 4.46 0.01 0.44
C HIS A 51 3.06 0.49 0.78
N PHE A 52 2.25 -0.45 1.25
CA PHE A 52 0.99 -0.13 1.91
C PHE A 52 1.25 -0.25 3.42
N SER A 53 1.41 0.88 4.07
CA SER A 53 1.63 0.91 5.51
C SER A 53 0.29 0.99 6.22
N ILE A 54 -0.06 -0.08 6.92
CA ILE A 54 -1.36 -0.25 7.56
C ILE A 54 -1.22 -0.01 9.04
N ASN A 55 -2.02 0.90 9.56
CA ASN A 55 -1.98 1.27 10.98
C ASN A 55 -3.40 1.22 11.52
N ILE A 56 -3.62 0.35 12.48
CA ILE A 56 -4.94 0.17 13.08
C ILE A 56 -4.87 0.18 14.60
N GLU A 57 -5.98 0.59 15.20
CA GLU A 57 -6.23 0.47 16.61
C GLU A 57 -7.29 -0.62 16.81
N ASP A 58 -6.97 -1.65 17.57
CA ASP A 58 -7.87 -2.75 17.84
C ASP A 58 -7.86 -3.05 19.34
N MET A 59 -8.98 -2.77 19.97
CA MET A 59 -9.13 -2.88 21.42
C MET A 59 -9.51 -4.28 21.89
N ASP A 60 -9.66 -5.23 20.99
CA ASP A 60 -10.03 -6.59 21.35
C ASP A 60 -8.98 -7.23 22.27
N LYS A 61 -9.46 -7.71 23.40
CA LYS A 61 -8.58 -8.24 24.46
C LYS A 61 -7.92 -9.57 24.11
N ASP A 62 -8.43 -10.23 23.08
CA ASP A 62 -7.85 -11.49 22.60
C ASP A 62 -6.64 -11.26 21.69
N HIS A 63 -6.26 -10.01 21.47
CA HIS A 63 -5.12 -9.61 20.64
C HIS A 63 -5.23 -10.09 19.18
N SER A 64 -6.44 -10.13 18.65
CA SER A 64 -6.71 -10.54 17.27
C SER A 64 -6.28 -9.52 16.23
N GLY A 65 -5.78 -8.35 16.66
CA GLY A 65 -5.39 -7.27 15.77
C GLY A 65 -4.37 -7.68 14.72
N TRP A 66 -3.39 -8.52 15.07
CA TRP A 66 -2.41 -9.01 14.10
C TRP A 66 -3.06 -9.84 12.98
N THR A 67 -4.03 -10.69 13.36
CA THR A 67 -4.78 -11.48 12.37
C THR A 67 -5.59 -10.57 11.46
N ASN A 68 -6.22 -9.55 12.02
CA ASN A 68 -7.02 -8.59 11.25
C ASN A 68 -6.15 -7.80 10.27
N VAL A 69 -4.97 -7.36 10.71
CA VAL A 69 -4.01 -6.68 9.83
C VAL A 69 -3.57 -7.60 8.70
N MET A 70 -3.29 -8.87 9.01
CA MET A 70 -2.91 -9.86 8.01
C MET A 70 -4.00 -10.02 6.96
N TYR A 71 -5.26 -10.10 7.38
CA TYR A 71 -6.38 -10.19 6.44
C TYR A 71 -6.51 -8.95 5.57
N LEU A 72 -6.31 -7.77 6.13
CA LEU A 72 -6.30 -6.54 5.34
C LEU A 72 -5.23 -6.58 4.26
N MET A 73 -4.03 -6.97 4.61
CA MET A 73 -2.94 -7.08 3.64
C MET A 73 -3.27 -8.10 2.55
N ASN A 74 -3.88 -9.21 2.92
CA ASN A 74 -4.30 -10.24 1.96
C ASN A 74 -5.39 -9.68 1.02
N GLU A 75 -6.35 -8.94 1.53
CA GLU A 75 -7.39 -8.33 0.71
C GLU A 75 -6.81 -7.33 -0.29
N ILE A 76 -5.89 -6.48 0.15
CA ILE A 76 -5.22 -5.52 -0.74
C ILE A 76 -4.46 -6.25 -1.84
N TYR A 77 -3.65 -7.23 -1.46
CA TYR A 77 -2.87 -8.02 -2.41
C TYR A 77 -3.76 -8.71 -3.43
N MET A 78 -4.79 -9.41 -2.96
CA MET A 78 -5.67 -10.15 -3.84
C MET A 78 -6.47 -9.25 -4.77
N HIS A 79 -6.84 -8.07 -4.30
CA HIS A 79 -7.54 -7.10 -5.14
C HIS A 79 -6.70 -6.76 -6.39
N PHE A 80 -5.44 -6.40 -6.19
CA PHE A 80 -4.59 -5.98 -7.30
C PHE A 80 -4.13 -7.15 -8.17
N ILE A 81 -3.93 -8.33 -7.60
CA ILE A 81 -3.61 -9.53 -8.38
C ILE A 81 -4.78 -9.89 -9.31
N LYS A 82 -6.02 -9.75 -8.83
CA LYS A 82 -7.21 -10.02 -9.64
C LYS A 82 -7.44 -8.97 -10.71
N GLU A 83 -7.15 -7.70 -10.41
CA GLU A 83 -7.25 -6.63 -11.40
C GLU A 83 -6.29 -6.87 -12.56
N GLY A 84 -5.12 -7.44 -12.28
CA GLY A 84 -4.09 -7.68 -13.26
C GLY A 84 -3.38 -6.40 -13.67
N ILE A 85 -3.99 -5.62 -14.54
CA ILE A 85 -3.42 -4.36 -15.01
C ILE A 85 -4.19 -3.20 -14.41
N VAL A 86 -3.46 -2.27 -13.78
CA VAL A 86 -4.03 -1.04 -13.21
C VAL A 86 -3.67 0.11 -14.14
N GLY A 87 -4.66 0.93 -14.48
CA GLY A 87 -4.46 1.97 -15.47
C GLY A 87 -4.26 1.35 -16.85
N ARG A 88 -3.32 1.90 -17.62
CA ARG A 88 -3.07 1.41 -18.98
C ARG A 88 -2.09 0.26 -19.04
N HIS A 89 -1.01 0.33 -18.23
CA HIS A 89 0.12 -0.58 -18.41
C HIS A 89 0.77 -1.03 -17.12
N THR A 90 0.25 -0.62 -15.98
CA THR A 90 0.85 -0.92 -14.68
C THR A 90 0.31 -2.25 -14.16
N ARG A 91 1.21 -3.15 -13.78
CA ARG A 91 0.80 -4.41 -13.19
C ARG A 91 1.61 -4.71 -11.93
N MET A 92 0.95 -5.29 -10.95
CA MET A 92 1.61 -5.73 -9.73
C MET A 92 2.22 -7.11 -9.95
N GLU A 93 3.47 -7.29 -9.51
CA GLU A 93 4.10 -8.60 -9.50
C GLU A 93 3.46 -9.49 -8.44
N ARG A 94 3.59 -10.78 -8.61
CA ARG A 94 3.10 -11.74 -7.61
C ARG A 94 3.95 -11.75 -6.36
N GLU A 95 5.21 -11.36 -6.48
CA GLU A 95 6.10 -11.23 -5.33
C GLU A 95 5.64 -10.09 -4.43
N ALA A 96 5.48 -10.39 -3.16
CA ALA A 96 5.13 -9.40 -2.15
C ALA A 96 5.67 -9.85 -0.80
N HIS A 97 5.88 -8.91 0.09
CA HIS A 97 6.38 -9.19 1.43
C HIS A 97 5.51 -8.49 2.46
N LYS A 98 5.22 -9.18 3.54
CA LYS A 98 4.46 -8.63 4.68
C LYS A 98 5.39 -8.50 5.87
N ARG A 99 5.43 -7.30 6.43
CA ARG A 99 6.24 -7.02 7.61
C ARG A 99 5.35 -6.51 8.72
N PHE A 100 5.48 -7.14 9.90
CA PHE A 100 4.73 -6.75 11.09
C PHE A 100 5.67 -6.02 12.05
N ASN A 101 5.30 -4.80 12.43
CA ASN A 101 6.12 -4.02 13.35
C ASN A 101 5.79 -4.41 14.78
N GLN A 102 6.64 -5.23 15.38
CA GLN A 102 6.43 -5.75 16.72
C GLN A 102 6.83 -4.79 17.84
N ASN A 103 7.40 -3.65 17.49
CA ASN A 103 7.75 -2.61 18.46
C ASN A 103 6.55 -1.74 18.84
N VAL A 104 5.48 -1.80 18.07
CA VAL A 104 4.24 -1.09 18.37
C VAL A 104 3.44 -1.93 19.37
N LEU A 105 2.94 -1.29 20.41
CA LEU A 105 2.27 -1.97 21.50
C LEU A 105 0.75 -1.91 21.36
N TYR A 106 0.09 -2.98 21.81
CA TYR A 106 -1.37 -3.03 21.94
C TYR A 106 -1.88 -1.75 22.60
N PRO A 107 -2.96 -1.14 22.14
CA PRO A 107 -3.93 -1.64 21.14
C PRO A 107 -3.60 -1.26 19.68
N TYR A 108 -2.38 -0.86 19.40
CA TYR A 108 -1.98 -0.42 18.08
C TYR A 108 -1.27 -1.54 17.33
N PHE A 109 -1.54 -1.63 16.03
CA PHE A 109 -0.95 -2.63 15.16
C PHE A 109 -0.52 -1.96 13.87
N GLU A 110 0.73 -2.17 13.52
CA GLU A 110 1.35 -1.55 12.36
C GLU A 110 2.01 -2.60 11.50
N SER A 111 1.75 -2.57 10.19
CA SER A 111 2.31 -3.52 9.25
C SER A 111 2.49 -2.88 7.89
N ASP A 112 3.45 -3.41 7.14
CA ASP A 112 3.71 -2.99 5.78
C ASP A 112 3.49 -4.15 4.82
N LEU A 113 2.67 -3.91 3.81
CA LEU A 113 2.60 -4.78 2.64
C LEU A 113 3.52 -4.17 1.58
N ILE A 114 4.60 -4.87 1.27
CA ILE A 114 5.59 -4.42 0.32
C ILE A 114 5.30 -5.09 -1.02
N THR A 115 5.01 -4.29 -2.02
CA THR A 115 4.64 -4.78 -3.36
C THR A 115 5.58 -4.22 -4.41
N PHE A 116 5.59 -4.87 -5.56
CA PHE A 116 6.42 -4.47 -6.69
C PHE A 116 5.55 -4.34 -7.93
N TRP A 117 5.75 -3.26 -8.66
CA TRP A 117 4.93 -2.93 -9.81
C TRP A 117 5.80 -2.73 -11.03
N ARG A 118 5.31 -3.20 -12.17
CA ARG A 118 6.00 -3.02 -13.45
C ARG A 118 5.26 -2.01 -14.30
N LEU A 119 6.05 -1.06 -14.83
CA LEU A 119 5.57 -0.09 -15.78
C LEU A 119 6.49 -0.15 -16.99
N PRO A 120 5.95 0.00 -18.22
CA PRO A 120 6.83 0.11 -19.38
C PRO A 120 7.70 1.35 -19.24
N THR A 121 8.96 1.25 -19.64
CA THR A 121 9.80 2.43 -19.69
C THR A 121 9.23 3.39 -20.73
N PRO A 122 9.42 4.71 -20.57
CA PRO A 122 8.89 5.67 -21.51
C PRO A 122 9.64 5.70 -22.83
N HIS A 123 10.43 4.69 -23.13
CA HIS A 123 11.27 4.65 -24.33
C HIS A 123 10.47 4.85 -25.61
N GLU A 124 9.38 4.10 -25.78
CA GLU A 124 8.51 4.23 -26.95
C GLU A 124 7.76 5.55 -26.94
N GLU A 125 7.29 5.98 -25.79
CA GLU A 125 6.61 7.26 -25.63
C GLU A 125 7.59 8.42 -25.85
N PHE A 126 8.84 8.25 -25.49
CA PHE A 126 9.88 9.22 -25.71
C PHE A 126 10.17 9.43 -27.19
N ASP A 127 10.20 8.34 -27.96
CA ASP A 127 10.40 8.42 -29.41
C ASP A 127 9.25 9.18 -30.08
N GLU A 128 8.02 8.96 -29.64
CA GLU A 128 6.87 9.71 -30.11
C GLU A 128 6.94 11.19 -29.72
N MET A 129 7.41 11.47 -28.52
CA MET A 129 7.57 12.85 -28.04
C MET A 129 8.71 13.59 -28.73
N GLU A 130 9.79 12.91 -29.06
CA GLU A 130 10.91 13.51 -29.78
C GLU A 130 10.51 14.02 -31.15
N VAL A 131 9.57 13.34 -31.78
CA VAL A 131 9.05 13.77 -33.08
C VAL A 131 8.32 15.10 -32.98
N SER A 132 7.79 15.43 -31.81
CA SER A 132 7.02 16.66 -31.57
C SER A 132 7.86 17.79 -31.01
N ILE A 133 9.12 17.55 -30.69
CA ILE A 133 10.07 18.55 -30.26
C ILE A 133 10.84 19.10 -31.45
#